data_80f70a83128ac8b8334ebb1fe5c9bb40
#
_entry.id   80f70a83128ac8b8334ebb1fe5c9bb40
#
_cell.length_a   1.000
_cell.length_b   1.000
_cell.length_c   1.000
_cell.angle_alpha   90.00
_cell.angle_beta   90.00
_cell.angle_gamma   90.00
#
_symmetry.space_group_name_H-M   'P 1'
#
loop_
_entity.id
_entity.type
_entity.pdbx_description
1 polymer ?
#
loop_
_entity_poly.entity_id
_entity_poly.type
_entity_poly.pdbx_seq_one_letter_code
_entity_poly.pdbx_strand_id
1 'polypeptide(L)'
;MVNGEPPVEPRIVQETLPDGSVTPMALRFPEGSPRGIVVIWPGFGMGARYYRPIAQELQRRGFCVLTSELRGQGNQTAVATRRHNWGYQDLASVDYPLAVARARKEFDHLAAGEKLPVYLLCHSMGGQIASLYLARPEADVAGVVMVGSGTPHYRCFTGNEYKRLRYGAPFMQVVSQILGYWPAGRFDVAGYGRQARNHVVEWARFSRTGLLRPRGADIDYAAEMPKVTTPALLLNCGGDRDCPAESAQALARMLPKSAKYEFIEQRLGHNRWAREPQAVVDRFERFIEEN
;
A
#
# COMPACT_ATOMS: atom_id res chain seq x y z
N MET A 1 -22.90 -4.41 -26.23
CA MET A 1 -21.95 -5.54 -26.30
C MET A 1 -20.65 -4.95 -26.85
N VAL A 2 -19.73 -4.63 -25.99
CA VAL A 2 -18.40 -4.11 -26.36
C VAL A 2 -17.54 -5.35 -26.65
N ASN A 3 -17.05 -5.45 -27.87
CA ASN A 3 -16.12 -6.50 -28.30
C ASN A 3 -14.88 -6.43 -27.40
N GLY A 4 -14.83 -7.26 -26.36
CA GLY A 4 -13.70 -7.32 -25.46
C GLY A 4 -12.64 -8.25 -26.05
N GLU A 5 -11.55 -7.69 -26.56
CA GLU A 5 -10.32 -8.46 -26.68
C GLU A 5 -10.00 -9.06 -25.29
N PRO A 6 -9.49 -10.31 -25.26
CA PRO A 6 -9.12 -10.93 -24.00
C PRO A 6 -8.10 -10.04 -23.28
N PRO A 7 -8.24 -9.83 -21.97
CA PRO A 7 -7.35 -8.95 -21.22
C PRO A 7 -5.91 -9.44 -21.36
N VAL A 8 -5.02 -8.55 -21.81
CA VAL A 8 -3.59 -8.85 -21.95
C VAL A 8 -3.04 -9.27 -20.59
N GLU A 9 -2.50 -10.49 -20.51
CA GLU A 9 -1.89 -11.00 -19.28
C GLU A 9 -0.66 -10.18 -18.90
N PRO A 10 -0.40 -9.95 -17.62
CA PRO A 10 0.78 -9.21 -17.19
C PRO A 10 2.05 -10.03 -17.42
N ARG A 11 3.16 -9.38 -17.75
CA ARG A 11 4.48 -9.99 -17.67
C ARG A 11 4.88 -10.10 -16.20
N ILE A 12 5.23 -11.28 -15.74
CA ILE A 12 5.69 -11.49 -14.35
C ILE A 12 7.22 -11.46 -14.33
N VAL A 13 7.76 -10.63 -13.45
CA VAL A 13 9.19 -10.59 -13.15
C VAL A 13 9.40 -10.96 -11.68
N GLN A 14 10.56 -11.52 -11.37
CA GLN A 14 10.93 -11.89 -10.00
C GLN A 14 11.96 -10.87 -9.49
N GLU A 15 11.78 -10.42 -8.26
CA GLU A 15 12.75 -9.58 -7.55
C GLU A 15 13.20 -10.30 -6.29
N THR A 16 14.51 -10.37 -6.08
CA THR A 16 15.09 -11.01 -4.89
C THR A 16 15.38 -9.94 -3.84
N LEU A 17 14.79 -10.07 -2.68
CA LEU A 17 15.01 -9.19 -1.54
C LEU A 17 16.35 -9.55 -0.84
N PRO A 18 16.92 -8.64 -0.03
CA PRO A 18 18.18 -8.88 0.67
C PRO A 18 18.17 -10.10 1.62
N ASP A 19 17.00 -10.52 2.09
CA ASP A 19 16.82 -11.71 2.92
C ASP A 19 16.75 -13.03 2.12
N GLY A 20 16.95 -12.95 0.80
CA GLY A 20 16.87 -14.09 -0.12
C GLY A 20 15.45 -14.47 -0.52
N SER A 21 14.42 -13.82 0.02
CA SER A 21 13.04 -14.07 -0.42
C SER A 21 12.79 -13.44 -1.79
N VAL A 22 11.81 -13.97 -2.52
CA VAL A 22 11.48 -13.54 -3.88
C VAL A 22 10.07 -12.97 -3.90
N THR A 23 9.92 -11.79 -4.50
CA THR A 23 8.64 -11.16 -4.75
C THR A 23 8.32 -11.16 -6.25
N PRO A 24 7.21 -11.79 -6.67
CA PRO A 24 6.74 -11.65 -8.04
C PRO A 24 6.09 -10.28 -8.22
N MET A 25 6.44 -9.61 -9.31
CA MET A 25 5.87 -8.33 -9.70
C MET A 25 5.19 -8.47 -11.05
N ALA A 26 3.95 -8.02 -11.15
CA ALA A 26 3.16 -8.05 -12.36
C ALA A 26 3.31 -6.73 -13.13
N LEU A 27 3.82 -6.78 -14.34
CA LEU A 27 4.06 -5.64 -15.22
C LEU A 27 3.00 -5.57 -16.31
N ARG A 28 2.47 -4.36 -16.54
CA ARG A 28 1.55 -4.05 -17.63
C ARG A 28 2.06 -2.88 -18.43
N PHE A 29 1.98 -2.99 -19.73
CA PHE A 29 2.49 -2.02 -20.69
C PHE A 29 1.27 -1.41 -21.42
N PRO A 30 1.11 -0.09 -21.44
CA PRO A 30 0.04 0.55 -22.20
C PRO A 30 0.29 0.45 -23.71
N GLU A 31 -0.73 0.69 -24.49
CA GLU A 31 -0.57 0.95 -25.93
C GLU A 31 -0.05 2.37 -26.14
N GLY A 32 0.94 2.52 -27.02
CA GLY A 32 1.56 3.81 -27.33
C GLY A 32 2.49 4.37 -26.24
N SER A 33 2.73 5.67 -26.29
CA SER A 33 3.62 6.35 -25.34
C SER A 33 3.02 6.42 -23.93
N PRO A 34 3.73 5.96 -22.90
CA PRO A 34 3.21 5.95 -21.55
C PRO A 34 3.13 7.37 -20.94
N ARG A 35 2.08 7.63 -20.17
CA ARG A 35 1.87 8.87 -19.42
C ARG A 35 2.67 8.91 -18.10
N GLY A 36 3.12 7.76 -17.63
CA GLY A 36 3.84 7.59 -16.38
C GLY A 36 3.81 6.14 -15.90
N ILE A 37 4.40 5.90 -14.76
CA ILE A 37 4.49 4.59 -14.11
C ILE A 37 3.63 4.61 -12.85
N VAL A 38 2.80 3.59 -12.64
CA VAL A 38 2.03 3.40 -11.40
C VAL A 38 2.51 2.12 -10.71
N VAL A 39 2.97 2.26 -9.46
CA VAL A 39 3.31 1.12 -8.60
C VAL A 39 2.19 0.90 -7.61
N ILE A 40 1.54 -0.28 -7.67
CA ILE A 40 0.41 -0.64 -6.81
C ILE A 40 0.91 -1.46 -5.61
N TRP A 41 0.54 -1.03 -4.40
CA TRP A 41 0.82 -1.71 -3.15
C TRP A 41 -0.44 -2.20 -2.45
N PRO A 42 -0.51 -3.49 -2.08
CA PRO A 42 -1.67 -4.09 -1.42
C PRO A 42 -1.91 -3.61 0.01
N GLY A 43 -3.11 -3.88 0.49
CA GLY A 43 -3.47 -3.80 1.91
C GLY A 43 -3.04 -5.03 2.71
N PHE A 44 -3.22 -4.98 4.03
CA PHE A 44 -2.86 -6.04 4.96
C PHE A 44 -3.67 -7.32 4.70
N GLY A 45 -2.97 -8.44 4.54
CA GLY A 45 -3.59 -9.75 4.25
C GLY A 45 -4.06 -9.91 2.80
N MET A 46 -3.73 -9.00 1.89
CA MET A 46 -4.18 -9.01 0.50
C MET A 46 -3.05 -9.31 -0.47
N GLY A 47 -3.31 -10.16 -1.46
CA GLY A 47 -2.37 -10.42 -2.55
C GLY A 47 -2.57 -9.47 -3.74
N ALA A 48 -1.50 -9.25 -4.51
CA ALA A 48 -1.48 -8.39 -5.70
C ALA A 48 -2.55 -8.76 -6.75
N ARG A 49 -2.90 -10.04 -6.85
CA ARG A 49 -3.94 -10.52 -7.79
C ARG A 49 -5.29 -9.81 -7.60
N TYR A 50 -5.59 -9.35 -6.39
CA TYR A 50 -6.84 -8.64 -6.11
C TYR A 50 -6.95 -7.33 -6.89
N TYR A 51 -5.82 -6.67 -7.17
CA TYR A 51 -5.74 -5.37 -7.85
C TYR A 51 -5.67 -5.48 -9.38
N ARG A 52 -5.83 -6.69 -9.96
CA ARG A 52 -5.81 -6.91 -11.40
C ARG A 52 -6.77 -5.98 -12.17
N PRO A 53 -8.04 -5.77 -11.76
CA PRO A 53 -8.96 -4.90 -12.50
C PRO A 53 -8.50 -3.44 -12.54
N ILE A 54 -8.04 -2.86 -11.43
CA ILE A 54 -7.55 -1.48 -11.43
C ILE A 54 -6.23 -1.35 -12.20
N ALA A 55 -5.35 -2.35 -12.14
CA ALA A 55 -4.12 -2.36 -12.92
C ALA A 55 -4.41 -2.40 -14.44
N GLN A 56 -5.44 -3.13 -14.86
CA GLN A 56 -5.91 -3.17 -16.24
C GLN A 56 -6.50 -1.82 -16.66
N GLU A 57 -7.31 -1.19 -15.81
CA GLU A 57 -7.88 0.12 -16.12
C GLU A 57 -6.81 1.20 -16.23
N LEU A 58 -5.82 1.24 -15.35
CA LEU A 58 -4.67 2.14 -15.42
C LEU A 58 -3.85 1.90 -16.71
N GLN A 59 -3.61 0.64 -17.08
CA GLN A 59 -2.97 0.29 -18.34
C GLN A 59 -3.75 0.85 -19.53
N ARG A 60 -5.08 0.68 -19.55
CA ARG A 60 -5.97 1.20 -20.59
C ARG A 60 -5.96 2.73 -20.67
N ARG A 61 -5.72 3.42 -19.53
CA ARG A 61 -5.58 4.88 -19.44
C ARG A 61 -4.17 5.38 -19.82
N GLY A 62 -3.29 4.49 -20.30
CA GLY A 62 -1.97 4.86 -20.82
C GLY A 62 -0.85 4.85 -19.78
N PHE A 63 -1.02 4.18 -18.63
CA PHE A 63 0.05 4.03 -17.63
C PHE A 63 0.77 2.69 -17.75
N CYS A 64 2.08 2.72 -17.57
CA CYS A 64 2.82 1.53 -17.20
C CYS A 64 2.45 1.15 -15.75
N VAL A 65 2.15 -0.12 -15.48
CA VAL A 65 1.73 -0.53 -14.14
C VAL A 65 2.60 -1.66 -13.63
N LEU A 66 3.15 -1.50 -12.42
CA LEU A 66 3.76 -2.56 -11.63
C LEU A 66 2.89 -2.82 -10.41
N THR A 67 2.45 -4.07 -10.23
CA THR A 67 1.76 -4.49 -9.00
C THR A 67 2.68 -5.39 -8.20
N SER A 68 3.02 -5.00 -6.98
CA SER A 68 3.88 -5.75 -6.07
C SER A 68 3.08 -6.45 -4.97
N GLU A 69 3.73 -7.37 -4.25
CA GLU A 69 3.21 -7.99 -3.04
C GLU A 69 3.81 -7.32 -1.80
N LEU A 70 3.09 -7.21 -0.71
CA LEU A 70 3.71 -6.95 0.59
C LEU A 70 4.46 -8.21 1.05
N ARG A 71 5.59 -8.04 1.74
CA ARG A 71 6.44 -9.15 2.19
C ARG A 71 5.64 -10.17 3.00
N GLY A 72 5.73 -11.44 2.61
CA GLY A 72 5.03 -12.56 3.22
C GLY A 72 3.53 -12.67 2.89
N GLN A 73 3.05 -11.92 1.90
CA GLN A 73 1.65 -11.98 1.44
C GLN A 73 1.57 -12.40 -0.03
N GLY A 74 0.39 -12.85 -0.45
CA GLY A 74 0.17 -13.27 -1.83
C GLY A 74 1.08 -14.41 -2.26
N ASN A 75 1.82 -14.20 -3.35
CA ASN A 75 2.78 -15.15 -3.92
C ASN A 75 4.25 -14.85 -3.56
N GLN A 76 4.49 -13.95 -2.63
CA GLN A 76 5.82 -13.62 -2.14
C GLN A 76 6.34 -14.78 -1.27
N THR A 77 7.64 -15.13 -1.39
CA THR A 77 8.17 -16.37 -0.79
C THR A 77 8.62 -16.24 0.66
N ALA A 78 8.67 -15.02 1.23
CA ALA A 78 9.01 -14.85 2.65
C ALA A 78 7.98 -15.51 3.55
N VAL A 79 8.44 -16.31 4.48
CA VAL A 79 7.60 -16.94 5.50
C VAL A 79 8.02 -16.44 6.87
N ALA A 80 7.10 -15.76 7.55
CA ALA A 80 7.34 -15.28 8.91
C ALA A 80 7.56 -16.45 9.88
N THR A 81 8.65 -16.39 10.65
CA THR A 81 9.01 -17.37 11.67
C THR A 81 9.54 -16.65 12.92
N ARG A 82 9.93 -17.37 13.95
CA ARG A 82 10.62 -16.78 15.11
C ARG A 82 11.93 -16.11 14.74
N ARG A 83 12.64 -16.62 13.73
CA ARG A 83 13.97 -16.18 13.30
C ARG A 83 13.92 -15.26 12.06
N HIS A 84 12.93 -15.42 11.20
CA HIS A 84 12.74 -14.62 9.99
C HIS A 84 11.53 -13.70 10.20
N ASN A 85 11.79 -12.40 10.29
CA ASN A 85 10.80 -11.41 10.70
C ASN A 85 11.08 -10.06 10.04
N TRP A 86 10.05 -9.29 9.82
CA TRP A 86 10.11 -7.95 9.22
C TRP A 86 9.01 -7.07 9.80
N GLY A 87 9.14 -5.76 9.63
CA GLY A 87 8.19 -4.74 10.06
C GLY A 87 8.04 -3.61 9.04
N TYR A 88 7.45 -2.52 9.46
CA TYR A 88 7.22 -1.35 8.61
C TYR A 88 8.52 -0.73 8.10
N GLN A 89 9.58 -0.73 8.93
CA GLN A 89 10.90 -0.25 8.53
C GLN A 89 11.42 -1.01 7.30
N ASP A 90 11.41 -2.34 7.34
CA ASP A 90 11.89 -3.17 6.24
C ASP A 90 11.11 -2.90 4.96
N LEU A 91 9.78 -2.77 5.05
CA LEU A 91 8.94 -2.49 3.91
C LEU A 91 9.21 -1.09 3.32
N ALA A 92 9.35 -0.07 4.17
CA ALA A 92 9.56 1.32 3.73
C ALA A 92 10.97 1.57 3.19
N SER A 93 12.01 0.90 3.75
CA SER A 93 13.41 1.13 3.39
C SER A 93 13.97 0.14 2.37
N VAL A 94 13.29 -0.98 2.13
CA VAL A 94 13.77 -2.03 1.21
C VAL A 94 12.74 -2.32 0.13
N ASP A 95 11.53 -2.78 0.50
CA ASP A 95 10.56 -3.30 -0.47
C ASP A 95 10.06 -2.20 -1.41
N TYR A 96 9.70 -1.02 -0.88
CA TYR A 96 9.21 0.10 -1.68
C TYR A 96 10.28 0.67 -2.63
N PRO A 97 11.50 0.99 -2.15
CA PRO A 97 12.58 1.41 -3.05
C PRO A 97 12.88 0.40 -4.15
N LEU A 98 12.94 -0.90 -3.82
CA LEU A 98 13.21 -1.97 -4.81
C LEU A 98 12.09 -2.05 -5.87
N ALA A 99 10.83 -1.93 -5.48
CA ALA A 99 9.73 -1.95 -6.45
C ALA A 99 9.75 -0.72 -7.37
N VAL A 100 10.06 0.46 -6.84
CA VAL A 100 10.21 1.69 -7.65
C VAL A 100 11.40 1.57 -8.60
N ALA A 101 12.56 1.11 -8.10
CA ALA A 101 13.74 0.88 -8.95
C ALA A 101 13.47 -0.17 -10.03
N ARG A 102 12.75 -1.25 -9.70
CA ARG A 102 12.34 -2.26 -10.69
C ARG A 102 11.38 -1.67 -11.73
N ALA A 103 10.42 -0.87 -11.33
CA ALA A 103 9.49 -0.21 -12.24
C ALA A 103 10.23 0.70 -13.23
N ARG A 104 11.18 1.50 -12.74
CA ARG A 104 12.03 2.33 -13.61
C ARG A 104 12.83 1.49 -14.61
N LYS A 105 13.52 0.44 -14.12
CA LYS A 105 14.28 -0.48 -14.98
C LYS A 105 13.44 -1.07 -16.11
N GLU A 106 12.18 -1.38 -15.83
CA GLU A 106 11.29 -2.05 -16.80
C GLU A 106 10.57 -1.07 -17.73
N PHE A 107 10.46 0.22 -17.38
CA PHE A 107 9.58 1.14 -18.09
C PHE A 107 10.24 2.43 -18.60
N ASP A 108 11.32 2.94 -17.97
CA ASP A 108 11.90 4.23 -18.37
C ASP A 108 12.36 4.28 -19.83
N HIS A 109 12.76 3.14 -20.40
CA HIS A 109 13.16 3.04 -21.81
C HIS A 109 12.01 3.24 -22.81
N LEU A 110 10.76 3.23 -22.36
CA LEU A 110 9.58 3.47 -23.20
C LEU A 110 9.31 4.97 -23.38
N ALA A 111 9.95 5.83 -22.61
CA ALA A 111 9.88 7.28 -22.80
C ALA A 111 10.87 7.72 -23.88
N ALA A 112 10.45 8.63 -24.74
CA ALA A 112 11.27 9.18 -25.80
C ALA A 112 12.27 10.24 -25.27
N GLY A 113 13.16 9.83 -24.34
CA GLY A 113 14.26 10.67 -23.84
C GLY A 113 14.02 11.36 -22.49
N GLU A 114 12.85 11.27 -21.89
CA GLU A 114 12.54 11.82 -20.57
C GLU A 114 12.26 10.70 -19.54
N LYS A 115 12.61 10.94 -18.29
CA LYS A 115 12.30 10.02 -17.19
C LYS A 115 10.81 10.04 -16.89
N LEU A 116 10.14 8.88 -16.93
CA LEU A 116 8.72 8.80 -16.62
C LEU A 116 8.42 9.17 -15.16
N PRO A 117 7.38 9.96 -14.86
CA PRO A 117 6.95 10.16 -13.49
C PRO A 117 6.45 8.84 -12.88
N VAL A 118 6.86 8.56 -11.64
CA VAL A 118 6.39 7.39 -10.89
C VAL A 118 5.38 7.84 -9.86
N TYR A 119 4.23 7.19 -9.85
CA TYR A 119 3.17 7.38 -8.88
C TYR A 119 2.96 6.10 -8.07
N LEU A 120 2.64 6.22 -6.79
CA LEU A 120 2.21 5.10 -5.99
C LEU A 120 0.68 5.07 -5.88
N LEU A 121 0.08 3.90 -6.03
CA LEU A 121 -1.31 3.64 -5.68
C LEU A 121 -1.34 2.60 -4.56
N CYS A 122 -1.64 3.05 -3.35
CA CYS A 122 -1.48 2.26 -2.14
C CYS A 122 -2.83 2.00 -1.47
N HIS A 123 -3.07 0.76 -1.06
CA HIS A 123 -4.28 0.38 -0.35
C HIS A 123 -4.02 0.20 1.15
N SER A 124 -4.87 0.80 1.99
CA SER A 124 -4.93 0.51 3.43
C SER A 124 -3.54 0.61 4.10
N MET A 125 -3.00 -0.48 4.64
CA MET A 125 -1.66 -0.54 5.23
C MET A 125 -0.55 -0.15 4.22
N GLY A 126 -0.74 -0.45 2.93
CA GLY A 126 0.21 0.00 1.90
C GLY A 126 0.42 1.52 1.92
N GLY A 127 -0.63 2.32 2.17
CA GLY A 127 -0.49 3.76 2.31
C GLY A 127 0.18 4.21 3.62
N GLN A 128 0.02 3.44 4.71
CA GLN A 128 0.76 3.71 5.95
C GLN A 128 2.27 3.55 5.73
N ILE A 129 2.67 2.52 4.99
CA ILE A 129 4.08 2.27 4.64
C ILE A 129 4.57 3.30 3.62
N ALA A 130 3.75 3.67 2.64
CA ALA A 130 4.07 4.74 1.68
C ALA A 130 4.34 6.07 2.39
N SER A 131 3.60 6.40 3.46
CA SER A 131 3.84 7.61 4.25
C SER A 131 5.23 7.62 4.90
N LEU A 132 5.74 6.45 5.31
CA LEU A 132 7.12 6.31 5.78
C LEU A 132 8.11 6.42 4.62
N TYR A 133 7.84 5.73 3.51
CA TYR A 133 8.71 5.78 2.34
C TYR A 133 8.89 7.21 1.81
N LEU A 134 7.82 7.99 1.72
CA LEU A 134 7.89 9.41 1.29
C LEU A 134 8.79 10.27 2.18
N ALA A 135 8.98 9.93 3.44
CA ALA A 135 9.84 10.65 4.37
C ALA A 135 11.33 10.29 4.20
N ARG A 136 11.65 9.35 3.33
CA ARG A 136 13.02 8.89 3.08
C ARG A 136 13.67 9.67 1.93
N PRO A 137 14.96 9.96 2.02
CA PRO A 137 15.65 10.74 1.00
C PRO A 137 15.73 10.04 -0.37
N GLU A 138 15.63 8.70 -0.38
CA GLU A 138 15.62 7.90 -1.60
C GLU A 138 14.24 7.79 -2.28
N ALA A 139 13.20 8.44 -1.76
CA ALA A 139 11.86 8.40 -2.34
C ALA A 139 11.83 9.13 -3.71
N ASP A 140 11.82 8.34 -4.78
CA ASP A 140 11.85 8.82 -6.16
C ASP A 140 10.45 8.63 -6.80
N VAL A 141 9.48 9.39 -6.31
CA VAL A 141 8.08 9.36 -6.79
C VAL A 141 7.53 10.77 -6.95
N ALA A 142 6.70 10.96 -7.99
CA ALA A 142 6.05 12.23 -8.31
C ALA A 142 4.80 12.47 -7.45
N GLY A 143 4.19 11.42 -6.93
CA GLY A 143 3.02 11.53 -6.08
C GLY A 143 2.50 10.19 -5.58
N VAL A 144 1.57 10.21 -4.62
CA VAL A 144 0.94 9.02 -4.07
C VAL A 144 -0.56 9.19 -3.89
N VAL A 145 -1.32 8.18 -4.29
CA VAL A 145 -2.75 8.05 -3.97
C VAL A 145 -2.94 6.87 -3.02
N MET A 146 -3.53 7.12 -1.87
CA MET A 146 -3.73 6.18 -0.78
C MET A 146 -5.22 5.91 -0.58
N VAL A 147 -5.71 4.77 -1.03
CA VAL A 147 -7.14 4.43 -0.96
C VAL A 147 -7.44 3.59 0.27
N GLY A 148 -8.42 3.99 1.05
CA GLY A 148 -8.77 3.30 2.30
C GLY A 148 -7.62 3.26 3.30
N SER A 149 -6.68 4.21 3.21
CA SER A 149 -5.50 4.29 4.07
C SER A 149 -5.70 5.30 5.18
N GLY A 150 -5.43 4.89 6.41
CA GLY A 150 -5.58 5.72 7.58
C GLY A 150 -4.82 5.18 8.78
N THR A 151 -4.88 5.89 9.90
CA THR A 151 -4.36 5.38 11.16
C THR A 151 -5.30 4.31 11.73
N PRO A 152 -4.80 3.14 12.16
CA PRO A 152 -5.63 2.16 12.86
C PRO A 152 -5.95 2.59 14.30
N HIS A 153 -5.71 3.86 14.68
CA HIS A 153 -5.93 4.32 16.05
C HIS A 153 -7.39 4.14 16.45
N TYR A 154 -7.62 3.30 17.47
CA TYR A 154 -8.95 2.86 17.86
C TYR A 154 -9.94 4.00 18.14
N ARG A 155 -9.45 5.19 18.53
CA ARG A 155 -10.30 6.37 18.78
C ARG A 155 -10.91 7.00 17.52
N CYS A 156 -10.40 6.65 16.34
CA CYS A 156 -10.97 7.06 15.05
C CYS A 156 -12.13 6.17 14.61
N PHE A 157 -12.51 5.16 15.40
CA PHE A 157 -13.49 4.14 15.04
C PHE A 157 -14.62 4.06 16.06
N THR A 158 -15.74 3.48 15.64
CA THR A 158 -16.93 3.23 16.49
C THR A 158 -17.35 1.76 16.40
N GLY A 159 -18.29 1.34 17.24
CA GLY A 159 -18.91 0.03 17.15
C GLY A 159 -17.94 -1.16 17.28
N ASN A 160 -18.07 -2.10 16.36
CA ASN A 160 -17.26 -3.34 16.36
C ASN A 160 -15.82 -3.08 15.94
N GLU A 161 -15.57 -2.15 15.03
CA GLU A 161 -14.25 -1.77 14.58
C GLU A 161 -13.44 -1.14 15.71
N TYR A 162 -14.06 -0.31 16.54
CA TYR A 162 -13.45 0.19 17.79
C TYR A 162 -13.01 -0.98 18.69
N LYS A 163 -13.90 -1.96 18.94
CA LYS A 163 -13.58 -3.12 19.80
C LYS A 163 -12.45 -3.96 19.20
N ARG A 164 -12.48 -4.21 17.91
CA ARG A 164 -11.44 -4.94 17.17
C ARG A 164 -10.07 -4.28 17.34
N LEU A 165 -9.99 -2.96 17.17
CA LEU A 165 -8.74 -2.23 17.29
C LEU A 165 -8.30 -2.02 18.73
N ARG A 166 -9.24 -1.76 19.65
CA ARG A 166 -8.94 -1.51 21.06
C ARG A 166 -8.48 -2.77 21.80
N TYR A 167 -9.03 -3.93 21.44
CA TYR A 167 -8.82 -5.20 22.16
C TYR A 167 -8.20 -6.28 21.25
N GLY A 168 -8.66 -6.41 20.02
CA GLY A 168 -8.17 -7.44 19.09
C GLY A 168 -6.73 -7.18 18.65
N ALA A 169 -6.34 -5.93 18.34
CA ALA A 169 -4.98 -5.63 17.96
C ALA A 169 -3.94 -5.93 19.07
N PRO A 170 -4.16 -5.57 20.35
CA PRO A 170 -3.31 -6.03 21.46
C PRO A 170 -3.28 -7.55 21.64
N PHE A 171 -4.41 -8.24 21.45
CA PHE A 171 -4.45 -9.71 21.46
C PHE A 171 -3.53 -10.30 20.36
N MET A 172 -3.65 -9.81 19.12
CA MET A 172 -2.78 -10.23 18.03
C MET A 172 -1.31 -9.96 18.35
N GLN A 173 -0.99 -8.82 18.97
CA GLN A 173 0.36 -8.49 19.44
C GLN A 173 0.91 -9.56 20.39
N VAL A 174 0.15 -9.90 21.42
CA VAL A 174 0.58 -10.89 22.44
C VAL A 174 0.79 -12.26 21.81
N VAL A 175 -0.16 -12.74 21.00
CA VAL A 175 -0.03 -14.03 20.29
C VAL A 175 1.20 -14.03 19.39
N SER A 176 1.42 -12.96 18.63
CA SER A 176 2.58 -12.86 17.73
C SER A 176 3.91 -12.80 18.49
N GLN A 177 3.94 -12.18 19.68
CA GLN A 177 5.14 -12.17 20.53
C GLN A 177 5.47 -13.56 21.09
N ILE A 178 4.46 -14.32 21.50
CA ILE A 178 4.65 -15.67 22.05
C ILE A 178 5.06 -16.66 20.95
N LEU A 179 4.37 -16.66 19.81
CA LEU A 179 4.62 -17.59 18.72
C LEU A 179 5.79 -17.18 17.82
N GLY A 180 6.14 -15.88 17.76
CA GLY A 180 7.11 -15.31 16.84
C GLY A 180 6.52 -14.86 15.50
N TYR A 181 5.24 -15.07 15.28
CA TYR A 181 4.44 -14.70 14.11
C TYR A 181 2.95 -14.77 14.43
N TRP A 182 2.09 -14.11 13.63
CA TRP A 182 0.65 -14.36 13.62
C TRP A 182 0.35 -15.61 12.78
N PRO A 183 -0.43 -16.57 13.28
CA PRO A 183 -0.68 -17.85 12.60
C PRO A 183 -1.61 -17.69 11.39
N ALA A 184 -1.62 -18.71 10.52
CA ALA A 184 -2.55 -18.85 9.40
C ALA A 184 -3.57 -19.96 9.65
N GLY A 185 -4.51 -20.11 8.72
CA GLY A 185 -5.49 -21.20 8.70
C GLY A 185 -6.49 -21.11 9.85
N ARG A 186 -6.84 -22.23 10.49
CA ARG A 186 -7.85 -22.28 11.55
C ARG A 186 -7.55 -21.44 12.81
N PHE A 187 -6.29 -21.05 12.97
CA PHE A 187 -5.85 -20.20 14.08
C PHE A 187 -5.81 -18.71 13.73
N ASP A 188 -6.05 -18.36 12.48
CA ASP A 188 -6.16 -16.98 12.00
C ASP A 188 -7.57 -16.44 12.22
N VAL A 189 -7.88 -16.10 13.46
CA VAL A 189 -9.19 -15.50 13.81
C VAL A 189 -9.40 -14.08 13.27
N ALA A 190 -8.34 -13.46 12.73
CA ALA A 190 -8.39 -12.13 12.16
C ALA A 190 -8.53 -12.13 10.63
N GLY A 191 -8.27 -13.25 9.95
CA GLY A 191 -8.39 -13.40 8.50
C GLY A 191 -7.26 -12.74 7.69
N TYR A 192 -6.11 -12.46 8.31
CA TYR A 192 -4.99 -11.79 7.63
C TYR A 192 -3.93 -12.75 7.06
N GLY A 193 -4.08 -14.06 7.26
CA GLY A 193 -3.05 -15.03 6.95
C GLY A 193 -1.84 -14.94 7.89
N ARG A 194 -0.77 -15.66 7.55
CA ARG A 194 0.46 -15.65 8.36
C ARG A 194 1.18 -14.30 8.25
N GLN A 195 1.41 -13.65 9.40
CA GLN A 195 2.02 -12.33 9.44
C GLN A 195 3.27 -12.30 10.31
N ALA A 196 4.24 -11.47 9.93
CA ALA A 196 5.44 -11.25 10.70
C ALA A 196 5.12 -10.62 12.06
N ARG A 197 5.79 -11.09 13.12
CA ARG A 197 5.62 -10.56 14.48
C ARG A 197 5.82 -9.06 14.55
N ASN A 198 6.91 -8.53 13.98
CA ASN A 198 7.19 -7.10 14.05
C ASN A 198 6.11 -6.29 13.36
N HIS A 199 5.64 -6.75 12.19
CA HIS A 199 4.55 -6.12 11.45
C HIS A 199 3.28 -6.00 12.30
N VAL A 200 2.85 -7.10 12.95
CA VAL A 200 1.67 -7.11 13.83
C VAL A 200 1.87 -6.25 15.07
N VAL A 201 3.05 -6.32 15.70
CA VAL A 201 3.36 -5.54 16.91
C VAL A 201 3.36 -4.04 16.62
N GLU A 202 3.90 -3.63 15.49
CA GLU A 202 3.93 -2.22 15.06
C GLU A 202 2.54 -1.70 14.71
N TRP A 203 1.76 -2.49 13.97
CA TRP A 203 0.37 -2.16 13.67
C TRP A 203 -0.49 -2.05 14.94
N ALA A 204 -0.34 -2.98 15.88
CA ALA A 204 -1.04 -2.93 17.17
C ALA A 204 -0.60 -1.75 18.04
N ARG A 205 0.69 -1.38 18.00
CA ARG A 205 1.18 -0.18 18.67
C ARG A 205 0.59 1.08 18.04
N PHE A 206 0.56 1.16 16.71
CA PHE A 206 -0.04 2.26 15.97
C PHE A 206 -1.54 2.36 16.28
N SER A 207 -2.26 1.24 16.33
CA SER A 207 -3.67 1.19 16.76
C SER A 207 -3.88 1.77 18.16
N ARG A 208 -3.00 1.47 19.11
CA ARG A 208 -3.12 1.94 20.49
C ARG A 208 -2.72 3.40 20.68
N THR A 209 -1.68 3.85 19.99
CA THR A 209 -1.03 5.15 20.26
C THR A 209 -1.37 6.23 19.24
N GLY A 210 -1.80 5.87 18.04
CA GLY A 210 -1.94 6.79 16.91
C GLY A 210 -0.59 7.27 16.35
N LEU A 211 0.54 6.68 16.77
CA LEU A 211 1.87 7.09 16.34
C LEU A 211 2.49 6.05 15.42
N LEU A 212 2.81 6.47 14.20
CA LEU A 212 3.51 5.66 13.21
C LEU A 212 5.02 5.75 13.45
N ARG A 213 5.54 4.81 14.23
CA ARG A 213 6.97 4.75 14.62
C ARG A 213 7.48 3.32 14.44
N PRO A 214 8.09 2.97 13.29
CA PRO A 214 8.65 1.64 13.07
C PRO A 214 9.76 1.30 14.06
N ARG A 215 9.92 0.01 14.33
CA ARG A 215 11.05 -0.49 15.12
C ARG A 215 12.28 -0.58 14.24
N GLY A 216 13.45 -0.25 14.80
CA GLY A 216 14.70 -0.27 14.04
C GLY A 216 14.76 0.81 12.96
N ALA A 217 13.97 1.88 13.10
CA ALA A 217 14.03 3.01 12.20
C ALA A 217 15.45 3.59 12.13
N ASP A 218 15.93 3.77 10.91
CA ASP A 218 17.24 4.36 10.60
C ASP A 218 17.18 5.89 10.45
N ILE A 219 15.97 6.45 10.36
CA ILE A 219 15.70 7.90 10.37
C ILE A 219 14.62 8.23 11.40
N ASP A 220 14.53 9.50 11.81
CA ASP A 220 13.43 9.98 12.66
C ASP A 220 12.20 10.30 11.80
N TYR A 221 11.35 9.30 11.54
CA TYR A 221 10.12 9.50 10.76
C TYR A 221 9.19 10.56 11.35
N ALA A 222 9.17 10.73 12.68
CA ALA A 222 8.32 11.75 13.31
C ALA A 222 8.79 13.16 12.97
N ALA A 223 10.09 13.36 12.77
CA ALA A 223 10.69 14.61 12.34
C ALA A 223 10.63 14.80 10.81
N GLU A 224 10.74 13.71 10.03
CA GLU A 224 10.84 13.80 8.55
C GLU A 224 9.48 13.81 7.85
N MET A 225 8.49 13.05 8.30
CA MET A 225 7.15 13.03 7.67
C MET A 225 6.50 14.42 7.55
N PRO A 226 6.57 15.32 8.55
CA PRO A 226 6.03 16.68 8.40
C PRO A 226 6.73 17.55 7.35
N LYS A 227 7.92 17.16 6.88
CA LYS A 227 8.69 17.91 5.87
C LYS A 227 8.38 17.46 4.45
N VAL A 228 7.73 16.31 4.27
CA VAL A 228 7.37 15.75 2.96
C VAL A 228 6.56 16.75 2.15
N THR A 229 6.99 17.01 0.92
CA THR A 229 6.31 17.89 -0.04
C THR A 229 5.80 17.17 -1.27
N THR A 230 6.19 15.91 -1.48
CA THR A 230 5.66 15.06 -2.57
C THR A 230 4.14 14.99 -2.45
N PRO A 231 3.37 15.35 -3.49
CA PRO A 231 1.91 15.35 -3.43
C PRO A 231 1.33 14.01 -2.97
N ALA A 232 0.36 14.04 -2.07
CA ALA A 232 -0.31 12.87 -1.54
C ALA A 232 -1.82 13.09 -1.48
N LEU A 233 -2.59 12.11 -1.96
CA LEU A 233 -4.05 12.13 -1.90
C LEU A 233 -4.55 10.90 -1.13
N LEU A 234 -5.29 11.14 -0.04
CA LEU A 234 -5.98 10.10 0.69
C LEU A 234 -7.42 10.04 0.21
N LEU A 235 -7.84 8.86 -0.28
CA LEU A 235 -9.18 8.61 -0.79
C LEU A 235 -9.93 7.63 0.11
N ASN A 236 -11.14 8.00 0.52
CA ASN A 236 -12.08 7.08 1.16
C ASN A 236 -13.31 6.89 0.29
N CYS A 237 -13.86 5.68 0.33
CA CYS A 237 -15.10 5.36 -0.38
C CYS A 237 -16.27 5.20 0.60
N GLY A 238 -17.47 5.49 0.12
CA GLY A 238 -18.69 5.27 0.88
C GLY A 238 -18.80 3.83 1.38
N GLY A 239 -19.18 3.65 2.65
CA GLY A 239 -19.33 2.35 3.29
C GLY A 239 -18.03 1.70 3.81
N ASP A 240 -16.89 2.38 3.72
CA ASP A 240 -15.63 1.90 4.29
C ASP A 240 -15.65 2.04 5.82
N ARG A 241 -15.75 0.91 6.53
CA ARG A 241 -15.70 0.85 7.99
C ARG A 241 -14.28 0.57 8.51
N ASP A 242 -13.40 0.03 7.68
CA ASP A 242 -12.01 -0.29 8.04
C ASP A 242 -11.12 0.95 7.97
N CYS A 243 -11.56 1.99 7.26
CA CYS A 243 -10.92 3.30 7.23
C CYS A 243 -11.99 4.41 7.19
N PRO A 244 -12.58 4.83 8.31
CA PRO A 244 -13.47 5.99 8.35
C PRO A 244 -12.70 7.29 8.07
N ALA A 245 -13.42 8.38 7.76
CA ALA A 245 -12.84 9.67 7.43
C ALA A 245 -11.86 10.18 8.48
N GLU A 246 -12.18 10.04 9.76
CA GLU A 246 -11.33 10.43 10.89
C GLU A 246 -9.98 9.68 10.88
N SER A 247 -9.99 8.41 10.48
CA SER A 247 -8.79 7.58 10.35
C SER A 247 -7.89 8.08 9.22
N ALA A 248 -8.44 8.33 8.03
CA ALA A 248 -7.69 8.84 6.89
C ALA A 248 -7.15 10.25 7.16
N GLN A 249 -7.97 11.15 7.68
CA GLN A 249 -7.56 12.51 8.05
C GLN A 249 -6.47 12.52 9.13
N ALA A 250 -6.50 11.56 10.07
CA ALA A 250 -5.46 11.44 11.07
C ALA A 250 -4.12 11.01 10.47
N LEU A 251 -4.12 10.17 9.44
CA LEU A 251 -2.90 9.86 8.67
C LEU A 251 -2.45 11.06 7.84
N ALA A 252 -3.37 11.77 7.17
CA ALA A 252 -3.07 12.96 6.40
C ALA A 252 -2.37 14.05 7.25
N ARG A 253 -2.77 14.23 8.51
CA ARG A 253 -2.12 15.17 9.43
C ARG A 253 -0.65 14.85 9.74
N MET A 254 -0.20 13.63 9.46
CA MET A 254 1.23 13.27 9.59
C MET A 254 2.08 13.80 8.42
N LEU A 255 1.42 14.16 7.30
CA LEU A 255 2.02 14.72 6.08
C LEU A 255 1.42 16.09 5.77
N PRO A 256 1.54 17.09 6.66
CA PRO A 256 0.74 18.32 6.63
C PRO A 256 1.02 19.24 5.43
N LYS A 257 2.18 19.10 4.79
CA LYS A 257 2.57 19.90 3.60
C LYS A 257 2.21 19.21 2.28
N SER A 258 1.85 17.93 2.33
CA SER A 258 1.75 17.05 1.19
C SER A 258 0.31 16.53 0.99
N ALA A 259 -0.33 16.11 2.07
CA ALA A 259 -1.53 15.31 1.99
C ALA A 259 -2.82 16.12 1.87
N LYS A 260 -3.62 15.77 0.87
CA LYS A 260 -5.03 16.16 0.74
C LYS A 260 -5.93 14.96 1.04
N TYR A 261 -7.15 15.22 1.47
CA TYR A 261 -8.15 14.19 1.73
C TYR A 261 -9.38 14.43 0.86
N GLU A 262 -9.86 13.38 0.21
CA GLU A 262 -11.11 13.39 -0.56
C GLU A 262 -11.98 12.17 -0.25
N PHE A 263 -13.29 12.34 -0.42
CA PHE A 263 -14.29 11.31 -0.22
C PHE A 263 -15.04 11.00 -1.52
N ILE A 264 -15.13 9.71 -1.85
CA ILE A 264 -15.91 9.18 -2.96
C ILE A 264 -17.24 8.68 -2.39
N GLU A 265 -18.35 9.31 -2.76
CA GLU A 265 -19.68 8.96 -2.22
C GLU A 265 -20.14 7.54 -2.59
N GLN A 266 -19.63 7.03 -3.71
CA GLN A 266 -19.95 5.68 -4.18
C GLN A 266 -19.61 4.64 -3.12
N ARG A 267 -20.59 3.76 -2.83
CA ARG A 267 -20.47 2.72 -1.78
C ARG A 267 -19.60 1.54 -2.23
N LEU A 268 -18.31 1.77 -2.35
CA LEU A 268 -17.30 0.78 -2.74
C LEU A 268 -16.68 0.05 -1.53
N GLY A 269 -16.90 0.55 -0.32
CA GLY A 269 -16.33 -0.01 0.90
C GLY A 269 -14.80 -0.02 0.88
N HIS A 270 -14.19 -0.87 1.73
CA HIS A 270 -12.74 -0.89 1.89
C HIS A 270 -11.99 -1.48 0.68
N ASN A 271 -12.56 -2.47 0.00
CA ASN A 271 -11.83 -3.28 -0.98
C ASN A 271 -12.40 -3.20 -2.41
N ARG A 272 -13.73 -3.06 -2.57
CA ARG A 272 -14.41 -3.24 -3.86
C ARG A 272 -13.97 -2.23 -4.93
N TRP A 273 -13.49 -1.05 -4.54
CA TRP A 273 -12.95 -0.04 -5.44
C TRP A 273 -11.85 -0.57 -6.37
N ALA A 274 -11.05 -1.55 -5.92
CA ALA A 274 -10.01 -2.14 -6.76
C ALA A 274 -10.58 -3.06 -7.86
N ARG A 275 -11.83 -3.52 -7.72
CA ARG A 275 -12.56 -4.32 -8.70
C ARG A 275 -13.52 -3.50 -9.56
N GLU A 276 -13.98 -2.37 -9.03
CA GLU A 276 -14.82 -1.36 -9.70
C GLU A 276 -14.01 -0.04 -9.73
N PRO A 277 -12.96 0.05 -10.59
CA PRO A 277 -11.89 1.02 -10.39
C PRO A 277 -12.17 2.43 -10.88
N GLN A 278 -13.21 2.64 -11.68
CA GLN A 278 -13.44 3.87 -12.45
C GLN A 278 -13.36 5.13 -11.57
N ALA A 279 -14.11 5.16 -10.47
CA ALA A 279 -14.15 6.34 -9.60
C ALA A 279 -12.79 6.68 -8.96
N VAL A 280 -11.98 5.64 -8.63
CA VAL A 280 -10.64 5.84 -8.07
C VAL A 280 -9.65 6.27 -9.16
N VAL A 281 -9.72 5.66 -10.35
CA VAL A 281 -8.84 6.02 -11.47
C VAL A 281 -9.12 7.44 -11.96
N ASP A 282 -10.40 7.85 -12.05
CA ASP A 282 -10.76 9.22 -12.42
C ASP A 282 -10.21 10.26 -11.42
N ARG A 283 -10.19 9.93 -10.12
CA ARG A 283 -9.57 10.79 -9.09
C ARG A 283 -8.06 10.79 -9.16
N PHE A 284 -7.46 9.63 -9.46
CA PHE A 284 -6.03 9.48 -9.68
C PHE A 284 -5.55 10.33 -10.87
N GLU A 285 -6.25 10.30 -12.00
CA GLU A 285 -5.92 11.14 -13.17
C GLU A 285 -6.02 12.63 -12.85
N ARG A 286 -7.10 13.06 -12.20
CA ARG A 286 -7.25 14.45 -11.78
C ARG A 286 -6.11 14.87 -10.82
N PHE A 287 -5.76 14.02 -9.87
CA PHE A 287 -4.64 14.30 -8.96
C PHE A 287 -3.32 14.52 -9.70
N ILE A 288 -3.04 13.74 -10.75
CA ILE A 288 -1.85 13.92 -11.59
C ILE A 288 -1.90 15.24 -12.37
N GLU A 289 -3.06 15.64 -12.90
CA GLU A 289 -3.23 16.86 -13.66
C GLU A 289 -3.11 18.13 -12.80
N GLU A 290 -3.36 18.04 -11.51
CA GLU A 290 -3.30 19.13 -10.54
C GLU A 290 -1.92 19.35 -9.91
N ASN A 291 -0.97 18.43 -10.07
CA ASN A 291 0.33 18.44 -9.41
C ASN A 291 1.50 18.18 -10.37
#